data_3d188735e78ffe3966989fd37d35e198
#
_entry.id   3d188735e78ffe3966989fd37d35e198
#
_cell.length_a   1.000
_cell.length_b   1.000
_cell.length_c   1.000
_cell.angle_alpha   90.00
_cell.angle_beta   90.00
_cell.angle_gamma   90.00
#
_symmetry.space_group_name_H-M   'P 1'
#
loop_
_entity.id
_entity.type
_entity.pdbx_description
1 polymer ?
#
loop_
_entity_poly.entity_id
_entity_poly.type
_entity_poly.pdbx_seq_one_letter_code
_entity_poly.pdbx_strand_id
1 'polypeptide(L)'
;MHSKLIVKLMGGLGNQLFQYAIGRAISENNNMELVLDNKTSYKNDKYKRVYSLNNFKIKARLISREEIKRILWKHNFERVSRVIERRLGINTFINYFRINLFSHYLIIKEKSLSFDREILNISKNKDIYLNGYWGSEKYFYDIKSILQEE
;
A
#
# COMPACT_ATOMS: atom_id res chain seq x y z
N MET A 1 -11.87 3.38 -15.47
CA MET A 1 -11.23 3.88 -14.23
C MET A 1 -9.90 3.16 -14.09
N HIS A 2 -8.81 3.89 -13.89
CA HIS A 2 -7.51 3.26 -13.60
C HIS A 2 -7.55 2.69 -12.18
N SER A 3 -6.97 1.50 -11.99
CA SER A 3 -6.76 0.93 -10.66
C SER A 3 -5.75 1.77 -9.88
N LYS A 4 -5.86 1.77 -8.55
CA LYS A 4 -5.02 2.57 -7.68
C LYS A 4 -3.96 1.71 -7.01
N LEU A 5 -2.75 2.25 -6.93
CA LEU A 5 -1.70 1.74 -6.07
C LEU A 5 -1.55 2.67 -4.87
N ILE A 6 -1.96 2.22 -3.70
CA ILE A 6 -1.84 2.97 -2.45
C ILE A 6 -0.61 2.47 -1.71
N VAL A 7 0.36 3.33 -1.50
CA VAL A 7 1.59 3.00 -0.77
C VAL A 7 1.52 3.59 0.63
N LYS A 8 1.63 2.72 1.63
CA LYS A 8 1.70 3.13 3.03
C LYS A 8 3.07 3.70 3.34
N LEU A 9 3.13 4.98 3.68
CA LEU A 9 4.35 5.62 4.13
C LEU A 9 4.56 5.40 5.63
N MET A 10 5.80 5.03 6.01
CA MET A 10 6.19 4.84 7.40
C MET A 10 7.69 5.10 7.58
N GLY A 11 8.09 5.37 8.80
CA GLY A 11 9.49 5.64 9.11
C GLY A 11 9.92 7.07 8.77
N GLY A 12 11.23 7.32 8.74
CA GLY A 12 11.84 8.61 8.40
C GLY A 12 11.92 8.84 6.89
N LEU A 13 12.52 9.97 6.50
CA LEU A 13 12.64 10.42 5.11
C LEU A 13 13.20 9.34 4.17
N GLY A 14 14.31 8.69 4.52
CA GLY A 14 14.91 7.65 3.68
C GLY A 14 13.95 6.50 3.39
N ASN A 15 13.22 6.02 4.40
CA ASN A 15 12.21 4.98 4.20
C ASN A 15 11.06 5.45 3.30
N GLN A 16 10.61 6.70 3.47
CA GLN A 16 9.55 7.28 2.64
C GLN A 16 9.99 7.41 1.17
N LEU A 17 11.26 7.74 0.91
CA LEU A 17 11.81 7.78 -0.45
C LEU A 17 11.83 6.39 -1.10
N PHE A 18 12.24 5.34 -0.40
CA PHE A 18 12.19 3.97 -0.90
C PHE A 18 10.74 3.53 -1.19
N GLN A 19 9.81 3.80 -0.28
CA GLN A 19 8.39 3.48 -0.44
C GLN A 19 7.77 4.24 -1.62
N TYR A 20 8.12 5.51 -1.79
CA TYR A 20 7.72 6.28 -2.96
C TYR A 20 8.29 5.68 -4.25
N ALA A 21 9.59 5.38 -4.28
CA ALA A 21 10.28 4.89 -5.46
C ALA A 21 9.72 3.55 -5.98
N ILE A 22 9.45 2.57 -5.09
CA ILE A 22 8.77 1.34 -5.52
C ILE A 22 7.35 1.62 -6.00
N GLY A 23 6.62 2.52 -5.33
CA GLY A 23 5.28 2.93 -5.77
C GLY A 23 5.30 3.52 -7.17
N ARG A 24 6.28 4.39 -7.46
CA ARG A 24 6.47 4.97 -8.81
C ARG A 24 6.77 3.89 -9.84
N ALA A 25 7.71 2.96 -9.54
CA ALA A 25 8.05 1.88 -10.45
C ALA A 25 6.83 1.00 -10.79
N ILE A 26 6.08 0.57 -9.78
CA ILE A 26 4.89 -0.25 -9.99
C ILE A 26 3.82 0.54 -10.76
N SER A 27 3.57 1.80 -10.41
CA SER A 27 2.55 2.62 -11.07
C SER A 27 2.86 2.88 -12.54
N GLU A 28 4.12 3.17 -12.87
CA GLU A 28 4.56 3.33 -14.27
C GLU A 28 4.40 2.04 -15.07
N ASN A 29 4.94 0.92 -14.56
CA ASN A 29 4.90 -0.37 -15.25
C ASN A 29 3.48 -0.88 -15.48
N ASN A 30 2.54 -0.50 -14.61
CA ASN A 30 1.18 -1.04 -14.63
C ASN A 30 0.11 0.00 -14.98
N ASN A 31 0.48 1.24 -15.29
CA ASN A 31 -0.45 2.34 -15.59
C ASN A 31 -1.54 2.51 -14.51
N MET A 32 -1.09 2.58 -13.25
CA MET A 32 -1.94 2.76 -12.06
C MET A 32 -1.82 4.17 -11.50
N GLU A 33 -2.89 4.68 -10.87
CA GLU A 33 -2.84 5.92 -10.11
C GLU A 33 -2.04 5.71 -8.81
N LEU A 34 -0.90 6.42 -8.64
CA LEU A 34 -0.14 6.36 -7.40
C LEU A 34 -0.75 7.25 -6.32
N VAL A 35 -1.03 6.64 -5.16
CA VAL A 35 -1.58 7.30 -3.98
C VAL A 35 -0.68 7.01 -2.77
N LEU A 36 -0.34 8.04 -1.99
CA LEU A 36 0.48 7.88 -0.80
C LEU A 36 -0.37 7.99 0.46
N ASP A 37 -0.34 6.94 1.30
CA ASP A 37 -0.94 7.00 2.63
C ASP A 37 0.04 7.60 3.64
N ASN A 38 -0.07 8.89 3.83
CA ASN A 38 0.73 9.69 4.74
C ASN A 38 0.09 9.86 6.13
N LYS A 39 -0.91 9.03 6.49
CA LYS A 39 -1.71 9.24 7.72
C LYS A 39 -1.72 8.04 8.66
N THR A 40 -1.91 6.82 8.13
CA THR A 40 -2.19 5.66 8.98
C THR A 40 -1.02 5.26 9.87
N SER A 41 0.22 5.47 9.45
CA SER A 41 1.41 5.09 10.22
C SER A 41 1.83 6.11 11.27
N TYR A 42 1.56 7.40 11.02
CA TYR A 42 2.11 8.47 11.84
C TYR A 42 1.25 8.85 13.05
N LYS A 43 -0.01 8.43 13.08
CA LYS A 43 -0.94 8.75 14.18
C LYS A 43 -0.41 8.36 15.56
N ASN A 44 0.32 7.23 15.65
CA ASN A 44 0.86 6.70 16.89
C ASN A 44 2.34 6.33 16.73
N ASP A 45 3.09 7.10 15.93
CA ASP A 45 4.52 6.83 15.74
C ASP A 45 5.32 7.15 17.00
N LYS A 46 6.03 6.14 17.53
CA LYS A 46 6.83 6.25 18.76
C LYS A 46 7.88 7.37 18.72
N TYR A 47 8.40 7.67 17.52
CA TYR A 47 9.44 8.66 17.32
C TYR A 47 8.88 10.00 16.80
N LYS A 48 7.54 10.17 16.80
CA LYS A 48 6.85 11.37 16.32
C LYS A 48 7.24 11.77 14.89
N ARG A 49 7.55 10.78 14.04
CA ARG A 49 7.89 11.02 12.64
C ARG A 49 6.66 11.48 11.88
N VAL A 50 6.90 12.23 10.81
CA VAL A 50 5.86 12.81 9.97
C VAL A 50 6.16 12.57 8.49
N TYR A 51 5.19 12.86 7.66
CA TYR A 51 5.37 12.91 6.21
C TYR A 51 6.40 13.98 5.84
N SER A 52 7.44 13.61 5.08
CA SER A 52 8.62 14.44 4.83
C SER A 52 8.96 14.58 3.33
N LEU A 53 8.08 14.15 2.42
CA LEU A 53 8.33 14.26 0.98
C LEU A 53 7.86 15.58 0.36
N ASN A 54 7.47 16.58 1.16
CA ASN A 54 6.94 17.85 0.67
C ASN A 54 7.93 18.66 -0.18
N ASN A 55 9.24 18.44 0.01
CA ASN A 55 10.29 19.19 -0.68
C ASN A 55 10.72 18.53 -2.02
N PHE A 56 10.07 17.44 -2.39
CA PHE A 56 10.32 16.70 -3.63
C PHE A 56 9.17 16.93 -4.60
N LYS A 57 9.45 16.82 -5.91
CA LYS A 57 8.43 16.96 -6.96
C LYS A 57 7.64 15.67 -7.15
N ILE A 58 7.03 15.19 -6.08
CA ILE A 58 6.33 13.91 -6.01
C ILE A 58 5.19 13.82 -7.03
N LYS A 59 5.23 12.80 -7.88
CA LYS A 59 4.20 12.46 -8.88
C LYS A 59 3.16 11.48 -8.30
N ALA A 60 2.55 11.87 -7.19
CA ALA A 60 1.54 11.06 -6.51
C ALA A 60 0.55 11.97 -5.79
N ARG A 61 -0.69 11.50 -5.61
CA ARG A 61 -1.63 12.20 -4.75
C ARG A 61 -1.61 11.62 -3.32
N LEU A 62 -1.98 12.43 -2.35
CA LEU A 62 -2.17 11.97 -0.99
C LEU A 62 -3.54 11.31 -0.82
N ILE A 63 -3.61 10.31 0.07
CA ILE A 63 -4.83 9.55 0.34
C ILE A 63 -5.93 10.43 0.94
N SER A 64 -7.18 10.24 0.50
CA SER A 64 -8.35 10.90 1.08
C SER A 64 -8.79 10.26 2.41
N ARG A 65 -9.62 10.98 3.18
CA ARG A 65 -10.19 10.44 4.43
C ARG A 65 -11.13 9.26 4.16
N GLU A 66 -11.86 9.31 3.06
CA GLU A 66 -12.82 8.29 2.64
C GLU A 66 -12.10 6.99 2.26
N GLU A 67 -10.99 7.09 1.53
CA GLU A 67 -10.15 5.95 1.17
C GLU A 67 -9.56 5.28 2.41
N ILE A 68 -9.07 6.07 3.37
CA ILE A 68 -8.57 5.54 4.65
C ILE A 68 -9.67 4.78 5.38
N LYS A 69 -10.87 5.37 5.51
CA LYS A 69 -11.99 4.70 6.18
C LYS A 69 -12.30 3.34 5.54
N ARG A 70 -12.35 3.26 4.20
CA ARG A 70 -12.59 2.00 3.47
C ARG A 70 -11.50 0.95 3.75
N ILE A 71 -10.22 1.35 3.73
CA ILE A 71 -9.08 0.44 3.99
C ILE A 71 -9.11 -0.04 5.45
N LEU A 72 -9.31 0.85 6.43
CA LEU A 72 -9.34 0.51 7.85
C LEU A 72 -10.57 -0.36 8.18
N TRP A 73 -11.71 -0.08 7.57
CA TRP A 73 -12.92 -0.89 7.77
C TRP A 73 -12.71 -2.32 7.26
N LYS A 74 -12.13 -2.48 6.07
CA LYS A 74 -11.74 -3.80 5.53
C LYS A 74 -10.81 -4.54 6.48
N HIS A 75 -9.73 -3.90 6.92
CA HIS A 75 -8.74 -4.52 7.82
C HIS A 75 -9.36 -4.95 9.15
N ASN A 76 -10.21 -4.11 9.74
CA ASN A 76 -10.91 -4.43 10.98
C ASN A 76 -11.92 -5.56 10.79
N PHE A 77 -12.69 -5.55 9.70
CA PHE A 77 -13.62 -6.62 9.37
C PHE A 77 -12.90 -7.97 9.18
N GLU A 78 -11.79 -8.01 8.45
CA GLU A 78 -10.98 -9.23 8.28
C GLU A 78 -10.41 -9.75 9.61
N ARG A 79 -10.07 -8.86 10.54
CA ARG A 79 -9.60 -9.25 11.88
C ARG A 79 -10.71 -9.85 12.72
N VAL A 80 -11.87 -9.21 12.74
CA VAL A 80 -13.04 -9.65 13.49
C VAL A 80 -13.59 -10.96 12.91
N SER A 81 -13.73 -11.05 11.59
CA SER A 81 -14.21 -12.27 10.91
C SER A 81 -13.35 -13.49 11.25
N ARG A 82 -12.02 -13.36 11.27
CA ARG A 82 -11.10 -14.45 11.68
C ARG A 82 -11.31 -14.91 13.14
N VAL A 83 -11.64 -14.00 14.02
CA VAL A 83 -11.93 -14.35 15.43
C VAL A 83 -13.26 -15.11 15.53
N ILE A 84 -14.28 -14.67 14.79
CA ILE A 84 -15.60 -15.32 14.73
C ILE A 84 -15.48 -16.71 14.10
N GLU A 85 -14.77 -16.84 12.99
CA GLU A 85 -14.49 -18.12 12.33
C GLU A 85 -13.87 -19.15 13.29
N ARG A 86 -12.87 -18.72 14.08
CA ARG A 86 -12.18 -19.58 15.05
C ARG A 86 -13.08 -20.01 16.22
N ARG A 87 -14.00 -19.13 16.66
CA ARG A 87 -14.86 -19.41 17.83
C ARG A 87 -16.14 -20.15 17.49
N LEU A 88 -16.73 -19.91 16.32
CA LEU A 88 -18.08 -20.38 15.96
C LEU A 88 -18.10 -21.37 14.81
N GLY A 89 -16.96 -21.64 14.15
CA GLY A 89 -16.89 -22.56 13.02
C GLY A 89 -17.70 -22.16 11.77
N ILE A 90 -18.14 -20.90 11.68
CA ILE A 90 -19.04 -20.39 10.64
C ILE A 90 -18.21 -19.89 9.46
N ASN A 91 -17.74 -20.81 8.60
CA ASN A 91 -16.85 -20.45 7.48
C ASN A 91 -17.59 -19.91 6.23
N THR A 92 -18.77 -20.42 5.91
CA THR A 92 -19.39 -20.22 4.61
C THR A 92 -20.02 -18.85 4.41
N PHE A 93 -20.71 -18.34 5.41
CA PHE A 93 -21.41 -17.04 5.34
C PHE A 93 -20.44 -15.86 5.37
N ILE A 94 -19.43 -15.96 6.21
CA ILE A 94 -18.40 -14.92 6.37
C ILE A 94 -17.52 -14.83 5.11
N ASN A 95 -17.21 -15.96 4.47
CA ASN A 95 -16.48 -15.98 3.21
C ASN A 95 -17.26 -15.33 2.05
N TYR A 96 -18.58 -15.56 1.97
CA TYR A 96 -19.43 -14.92 0.97
C TYR A 96 -19.43 -13.37 1.14
N PHE A 97 -19.56 -12.86 2.37
CA PHE A 97 -19.47 -11.43 2.67
C PHE A 97 -18.08 -10.85 2.39
N ARG A 98 -17.00 -11.58 2.73
CA ARG A 98 -15.60 -11.19 2.42
C ARG A 98 -15.38 -11.02 0.93
N ILE A 99 -15.86 -11.94 0.12
CA ILE A 99 -15.64 -11.93 -1.34
C ILE A 99 -16.42 -10.78 -1.98
N ASN A 100 -17.69 -10.57 -1.62
CA ASN A 100 -18.55 -9.61 -2.32
C ASN A 100 -18.38 -8.15 -1.88
N LEU A 101 -18.13 -7.89 -0.59
CA LEU A 101 -17.99 -6.50 -0.07
C LEU A 101 -16.56 -5.94 -0.19
N PHE A 102 -15.53 -6.79 -0.31
CA PHE A 102 -14.13 -6.37 -0.18
C PHE A 102 -13.24 -6.72 -1.37
N SER A 103 -13.83 -7.09 -2.49
CA SER A 103 -13.09 -7.51 -3.70
C SER A 103 -12.24 -6.40 -4.35
N HIS A 104 -12.40 -5.13 -3.94
CA HIS A 104 -11.78 -3.98 -4.62
C HIS A 104 -10.33 -3.69 -4.21
N TYR A 105 -9.86 -4.15 -3.03
CA TYR A 105 -8.50 -3.89 -2.57
C TYR A 105 -7.73 -5.18 -2.30
N LEU A 106 -6.54 -5.29 -2.87
CA LEU A 106 -5.55 -6.31 -2.53
C LEU A 106 -4.50 -5.70 -1.59
N ILE A 107 -4.36 -6.24 -0.37
CA ILE A 107 -3.32 -5.80 0.57
C ILE A 107 -2.09 -6.68 0.39
N ILE A 108 -0.99 -6.08 -0.04
CA ILE A 108 0.31 -6.74 -0.18
C ILE A 108 1.22 -6.25 0.94
N LYS A 109 1.70 -7.20 1.75
CA LYS A 109 2.67 -6.94 2.82
C LYS A 109 4.02 -7.46 2.40
N GLU A 110 5.07 -6.68 2.68
CA GLU A 110 6.45 -7.15 2.57
C GLU A 110 6.64 -8.37 3.46
N LYS A 111 7.11 -9.47 2.86
CA LYS A 111 7.30 -10.74 3.57
C LYS A 111 8.71 -10.88 4.14
N SER A 112 9.69 -10.28 3.47
CA SER A 112 11.10 -10.30 3.85
C SER A 112 11.80 -9.05 3.31
N LEU A 113 13.00 -8.77 3.78
CA LEU A 113 13.85 -7.68 3.25
C LEU A 113 14.49 -8.04 1.89
N SER A 114 14.31 -9.27 1.42
CA SER A 114 14.82 -9.72 0.13
C SER A 114 14.01 -9.12 -1.02
N PHE A 115 14.69 -8.81 -2.12
CA PHE A 115 14.05 -8.33 -3.33
C PHE A 115 13.10 -9.40 -3.91
N ASP A 116 11.87 -9.02 -4.17
CA ASP A 116 10.83 -9.85 -4.80
C ASP A 116 10.40 -9.20 -6.12
N ARG A 117 10.86 -9.77 -7.24
CA ARG A 117 10.58 -9.24 -8.57
C ARG A 117 9.10 -9.31 -8.96
N GLU A 118 8.36 -10.27 -8.42
CA GLU A 118 6.96 -10.49 -8.78
C GLU A 118 6.08 -9.29 -8.42
N ILE A 119 6.47 -8.52 -7.40
CA ILE A 119 5.72 -7.35 -6.97
C ILE A 119 5.70 -6.20 -8.00
N LEU A 120 6.62 -6.18 -8.94
CA LEU A 120 6.66 -5.17 -10.00
C LEU A 120 5.60 -5.40 -11.09
N ASN A 121 5.10 -6.64 -11.20
CA ASN A 121 4.15 -7.07 -12.23
C ASN A 121 2.79 -7.47 -11.61
N ILE A 122 2.17 -6.56 -10.90
CA ILE A 122 0.92 -6.85 -10.18
C ILE A 122 -0.28 -6.76 -11.12
N SER A 123 -1.27 -7.66 -10.91
CA SER A 123 -2.52 -7.65 -11.68
C SER A 123 -3.27 -6.32 -11.58
N LYS A 124 -3.62 -5.72 -12.73
CA LYS A 124 -4.25 -4.39 -12.89
C LYS A 124 -5.75 -4.34 -12.52
N ASN A 125 -6.32 -5.46 -12.09
CA ASN A 125 -7.79 -5.60 -11.97
C ASN A 125 -8.36 -5.15 -10.62
N LYS A 126 -7.51 -4.71 -9.69
CA LYS A 126 -7.92 -4.29 -8.34
C LYS A 126 -7.07 -3.14 -7.85
N ASP A 127 -7.62 -2.35 -6.95
CA ASP A 127 -6.84 -1.42 -6.17
C ASP A 127 -5.89 -2.19 -5.23
N ILE A 128 -4.67 -1.70 -5.07
CA ILE A 128 -3.62 -2.36 -4.30
C ILE A 128 -3.21 -1.46 -3.14
N TYR A 129 -3.09 -2.03 -1.95
CA TYR A 129 -2.51 -1.38 -0.78
C TYR A 129 -1.18 -2.04 -0.42
N LEU A 130 -0.09 -1.33 -0.67
CA LEU A 130 1.28 -1.79 -0.44
C LEU A 130 1.74 -1.40 0.97
N ASN A 131 2.16 -2.37 1.77
CA ASN A 131 2.54 -2.18 3.17
C ASN A 131 3.89 -2.86 3.47
N GLY A 132 4.95 -2.08 3.50
CA GLY A 132 6.32 -2.52 3.76
C GLY A 132 7.31 -1.38 3.65
N TYR A 133 8.59 -1.66 3.90
CA TYR A 133 9.70 -0.71 3.75
C TYR A 133 10.30 -0.71 2.35
N TRP A 134 10.34 -1.90 1.71
CA TRP A 134 10.80 -2.10 0.33
C TRP A 134 12.22 -1.57 0.11
N GLY A 135 13.13 -1.85 1.04
CA GLY A 135 14.44 -1.25 1.19
C GLY A 135 15.49 -1.70 0.15
N SER A 136 15.10 -2.05 -1.07
CA SER A 136 16.03 -2.44 -2.15
C SER A 136 15.91 -1.52 -3.35
N GLU A 137 17.03 -0.99 -3.83
CA GLU A 137 17.08 -0.18 -5.07
C GLU A 137 16.67 -0.96 -6.32
N LYS A 138 16.75 -2.29 -6.28
CA LYS A 138 16.36 -3.17 -7.39
C LYS A 138 14.89 -2.99 -7.79
N TYR A 139 14.04 -2.51 -6.91
CA TYR A 139 12.62 -2.26 -7.19
C TYR A 139 12.39 -1.09 -8.16
N PHE A 140 13.30 -0.14 -8.24
CA PHE A 140 13.14 1.09 -9.02
C PHE A 140 14.36 1.44 -9.89
N TYR A 141 15.23 0.46 -10.11
CA TYR A 141 16.45 0.65 -10.92
C TYR A 141 16.12 1.15 -12.33
N ASP A 142 15.09 0.59 -12.95
CA ASP A 142 14.71 0.90 -14.34
C ASP A 142 14.10 2.31 -14.49
N ILE A 143 13.65 2.94 -13.40
CA ILE A 143 13.09 4.31 -13.41
C ILE A 143 13.99 5.32 -12.70
N LYS A 144 15.28 5.02 -12.51
CA LYS A 144 16.21 5.88 -11.78
C LYS A 144 16.27 7.31 -12.35
N SER A 145 16.29 7.46 -13.67
CA SER A 145 16.29 8.77 -14.34
C SER A 145 15.04 9.58 -14.03
N ILE A 146 13.87 8.94 -14.00
CA ILE A 146 12.59 9.59 -13.64
C ILE A 146 12.64 10.09 -12.19
N LEU A 147 13.13 9.27 -11.26
CA LEU A 147 13.20 9.64 -9.84
C LEU A 147 14.19 10.76 -9.55
N GLN A 148 15.24 10.94 -10.39
CA GLN A 148 16.20 12.02 -10.24
C GLN A 148 15.65 13.39 -10.63
N GLU A 149 14.58 13.44 -11.41
CA GLU A 149 13.88 14.67 -11.82
C GLU A 149 12.79 15.09 -10.85
N GLU A 150 12.34 14.19 -9.97
CA GLU A 150 11.28 14.35 -8.97
C GLU A 150 11.82 14.74 -7.59
#